data_e7280aab4170b4e334e16d28f0f03f0b
#
_entry.id   e7280aab4170b4e334e16d28f0f03f0b
#
_cell.length_a   1.000
_cell.length_b   1.000
_cell.length_c   1.000
_cell.angle_alpha   90.00
_cell.angle_beta   90.00
_cell.angle_gamma   90.00
#
_symmetry.space_group_name_H-M   'P 1'
#
loop_
_entity.id
_entity.type
_entity.pdbx_description
1 polymer ?
#
loop_
_entity_poly.entity_id
_entity_poly.type
_entity_poly.pdbx_seq_one_letter_code
_entity_poly.pdbx_strand_id
1 'polypeptide(L)'
;MERKRNPLSEFDWGLVSIYAVLLLFGCFSIYAASYREIMATSFLEVFNLDTSFGKQMMWVGVCIVMVVVCLLLDSKIYTTLAYVSYGVAIVLLIAVLLFGKDVNGNKSWFGVGSFGIQPAEFAKFATALALSKFMSGMNIDIRNNTRHLFTALAIIGIPACLVVLQGDLGSTLVFCSFIFVLFREGASPLFLIIPFVTMVISIITLKYGVVTMLVVDALSLLGLLYFFRKKKFNPNLLFVIIIHVGIAIYSLGVNTVYMNVFKDYQRARIDYVLGKYKKEKKKPAVQEVVPIVDKNAKKERKFDDWNVRQSMIAIGSGGLLGKGFLNGTQTRFSFVPEQTTDFIFCTIGEEEGFWGTTLILVLYILLLYRLINTADKQRSTFSRIYGYSVAGILFIHFMINIGMTIGIVPVIGIPLPFISYGGSSLLAFTLLLIIMVKLDADRLHVLR
;
A
#
# COMPACT_ATOMS: atom_id res chain seq x y z
N MET A 1 43.95 17.93 10.03
CA MET A 1 44.02 16.56 9.50
C MET A 1 42.59 16.05 9.33
N GLU A 2 42.07 16.08 8.13
CA GLU A 2 40.80 15.41 7.80
C GLU A 2 41.07 13.91 7.83
N ARG A 3 40.54 13.23 8.82
CA ARG A 3 40.46 11.76 8.82
C ARG A 3 39.61 11.41 7.58
N LYS A 4 40.20 10.84 6.56
CA LYS A 4 39.49 10.14 5.47
C LYS A 4 38.64 9.05 6.14
N ARG A 5 37.39 9.38 6.47
CA ARG A 5 36.42 8.38 6.94
C ARG A 5 36.10 7.47 5.76
N ASN A 6 36.12 6.19 6.00
CA ASN A 6 35.70 5.19 5.03
C ASN A 6 34.24 5.46 4.66
N PRO A 7 33.88 5.76 3.42
CA PRO A 7 32.51 6.08 3.03
C PRO A 7 31.53 4.94 3.38
N LEU A 8 32.03 3.71 3.46
CA LEU A 8 31.23 2.53 3.83
C LEU A 8 30.85 2.48 5.33
N SER A 9 31.55 3.20 6.20
CA SER A 9 31.23 3.21 7.65
C SER A 9 30.09 4.15 8.02
N GLU A 10 29.59 4.95 7.08
CA GLU A 10 28.56 5.97 7.29
C GLU A 10 27.15 5.46 6.98
N PHE A 11 27.03 4.30 6.32
CA PHE A 11 25.72 3.71 5.99
C PHE A 11 25.10 2.98 7.18
N ASP A 12 23.76 3.08 7.32
CA ASP A 12 23.01 2.21 8.23
C ASP A 12 22.90 0.79 7.65
N TRP A 13 23.96 -0.01 7.90
CA TRP A 13 24.00 -1.41 7.48
C TRP A 13 22.84 -2.26 8.03
N GLY A 14 22.21 -1.81 9.12
CA GLY A 14 21.04 -2.48 9.64
C GLY A 14 19.81 -2.32 8.73
N LEU A 15 19.59 -1.15 8.13
CA LEU A 15 18.55 -0.96 7.13
C LEU A 15 18.85 -1.78 5.87
N VAL A 16 20.10 -1.74 5.41
CA VAL A 16 20.52 -2.47 4.20
C VAL A 16 20.38 -3.98 4.39
N SER A 17 20.76 -4.51 5.57
CA SER A 17 20.66 -5.95 5.85
C SER A 17 19.21 -6.42 5.94
N ILE A 18 18.31 -5.68 6.58
CA ILE A 18 16.88 -6.02 6.62
C ILE A 18 16.28 -6.02 5.20
N TYR A 19 16.61 -5.00 4.40
CA TYR A 19 16.19 -4.94 3.00
C TYR A 19 16.68 -6.17 2.21
N ALA A 20 17.96 -6.51 2.33
CA ALA A 20 18.54 -7.66 1.63
C ALA A 20 17.87 -8.98 2.06
N VAL A 21 17.60 -9.17 3.35
CA VAL A 21 16.91 -10.36 3.87
C VAL A 21 15.48 -10.43 3.32
N LEU A 22 14.71 -9.33 3.33
CA LEU A 22 13.36 -9.29 2.78
C LEU A 22 13.36 -9.58 1.27
N LEU A 23 14.31 -9.02 0.53
CA LEU A 23 14.44 -9.25 -0.91
C LEU A 23 14.78 -10.72 -1.22
N LEU A 24 15.72 -11.32 -0.51
CA LEU A 24 16.07 -12.74 -0.64
C LEU A 24 14.88 -13.62 -0.30
N PHE A 25 14.20 -13.34 0.80
CA PHE A 25 13.00 -14.09 1.19
C PHE A 25 11.91 -13.98 0.12
N GLY A 26 11.74 -12.78 -0.46
CA GLY A 26 10.83 -12.55 -1.59
C GLY A 26 11.20 -13.40 -2.81
N CYS A 27 12.47 -13.47 -3.18
CA CYS A 27 12.93 -14.32 -4.29
C CYS A 27 12.60 -15.79 -4.04
N PHE A 28 12.85 -16.34 -2.84
CA PHE A 28 12.49 -17.71 -2.48
C PHE A 28 10.97 -17.94 -2.52
N SER A 29 10.19 -17.03 -1.99
CA SER A 29 8.73 -17.12 -2.00
C SER A 29 8.14 -17.06 -3.41
N ILE A 30 8.69 -16.20 -4.30
CA ILE A 30 8.27 -16.11 -5.70
C ILE A 30 8.66 -17.38 -6.45
N TYR A 31 9.85 -17.93 -6.19
CA TYR A 31 10.27 -19.21 -6.75
C TYR A 31 9.28 -20.32 -6.39
N ALA A 32 8.92 -20.42 -5.12
CA ALA A 32 7.95 -21.40 -4.64
C ALA A 32 6.55 -21.19 -5.24
N ALA A 33 6.07 -19.97 -5.27
CA ALA A 33 4.77 -19.62 -5.85
C ALA A 33 4.68 -19.85 -7.36
N SER A 34 5.81 -19.75 -8.10
CA SER A 34 5.89 -20.00 -9.54
C SER A 34 6.42 -21.39 -9.90
N TYR A 35 6.58 -22.29 -8.93
CA TYR A 35 7.19 -23.60 -9.13
C TYR A 35 6.53 -24.45 -10.22
N ARG A 36 5.20 -24.35 -10.37
CA ARG A 36 4.48 -25.03 -11.46
C ARG A 36 4.87 -24.53 -12.84
N GLU A 37 5.15 -23.23 -12.99
CA GLU A 37 5.64 -22.66 -14.25
C GLU A 37 7.05 -23.20 -14.55
N ILE A 38 7.88 -23.36 -13.51
CA ILE A 38 9.27 -23.78 -13.59
C ILE A 38 9.41 -25.29 -13.85
N MET A 39 8.55 -26.12 -13.24
CA MET A 39 8.59 -27.59 -13.47
C MET A 39 8.31 -28.01 -14.90
N ALA A 40 7.65 -27.15 -15.69
CA ALA A 40 7.42 -27.39 -17.10
C ALA A 40 8.66 -27.12 -17.97
N THR A 41 9.76 -26.58 -17.38
CA THR A 41 10.95 -26.13 -18.06
C THR A 41 12.20 -26.83 -17.52
N SER A 42 13.29 -26.84 -18.29
CA SER A 42 14.59 -27.37 -17.88
C SER A 42 15.21 -26.48 -16.79
N PHE A 43 16.09 -27.02 -15.92
CA PHE A 43 16.77 -26.29 -14.86
C PHE A 43 17.49 -25.00 -15.35
N LEU A 44 18.04 -25.02 -16.58
CA LEU A 44 18.65 -23.84 -17.19
C LEU A 44 17.62 -22.76 -17.58
N GLU A 45 16.38 -23.15 -17.74
CA GLU A 45 15.26 -22.24 -18.09
C GLU A 45 14.59 -21.57 -16.89
N VAL A 46 15.01 -21.86 -15.65
CA VAL A 46 14.51 -21.21 -14.43
C VAL A 46 14.68 -19.70 -14.49
N PHE A 47 15.75 -19.22 -15.14
CA PHE A 47 16.02 -17.79 -15.37
C PHE A 47 15.41 -17.26 -16.67
N ASN A 48 14.59 -18.07 -17.36
CA ASN A 48 13.91 -17.61 -18.57
C ASN A 48 12.96 -16.46 -18.25
N LEU A 49 13.02 -15.41 -19.07
CA LEU A 49 12.16 -14.23 -18.95
C LEU A 49 10.68 -14.50 -19.22
N ASP A 50 10.29 -15.73 -19.52
CA ASP A 50 8.89 -16.12 -19.61
C ASP A 50 8.28 -16.46 -18.25
N THR A 51 9.12 -16.87 -17.28
CA THR A 51 8.67 -17.19 -15.91
C THR A 51 8.60 -15.94 -15.02
N SER A 52 7.68 -15.95 -14.03
CA SER A 52 7.57 -14.87 -13.02
C SER A 52 8.86 -14.73 -12.23
N PHE A 53 9.51 -15.84 -11.87
CA PHE A 53 10.78 -15.85 -11.16
C PHE A 53 11.93 -15.26 -11.98
N GLY A 54 12.07 -15.66 -13.25
CA GLY A 54 13.13 -15.14 -14.13
C GLY A 54 13.02 -13.62 -14.33
N LYS A 55 11.80 -13.12 -14.55
CA LYS A 55 11.55 -11.67 -14.60
C LYS A 55 11.93 -10.98 -13.30
N GLN A 56 11.60 -11.57 -12.14
CA GLN A 56 11.96 -11.00 -10.84
C GLN A 56 13.47 -10.92 -10.66
N MET A 57 14.22 -11.97 -11.03
CA MET A 57 15.68 -11.97 -10.94
C MET A 57 16.33 -10.90 -11.83
N MET A 58 15.79 -10.69 -13.04
CA MET A 58 16.21 -9.58 -13.89
C MET A 58 15.99 -8.22 -13.19
N TRP A 59 14.80 -8.00 -12.59
CA TRP A 59 14.51 -6.76 -11.87
C TRP A 59 15.38 -6.57 -10.63
N VAL A 60 15.71 -7.63 -9.92
CA VAL A 60 16.70 -7.60 -8.83
C VAL A 60 18.06 -7.13 -9.34
N GLY A 61 18.51 -7.62 -10.48
CA GLY A 61 19.73 -7.15 -11.13
C GLY A 61 19.69 -5.64 -11.44
N VAL A 62 18.58 -5.16 -12.00
CA VAL A 62 18.36 -3.71 -12.26
C VAL A 62 18.36 -2.92 -10.96
N CYS A 63 17.73 -3.44 -9.88
CA CYS A 63 17.75 -2.80 -8.57
C CYS A 63 19.16 -2.68 -7.99
N ILE A 64 20.01 -3.72 -8.14
CA ILE A 64 21.41 -3.67 -7.67
C ILE A 64 22.18 -2.56 -8.40
N VAL A 65 22.04 -2.46 -9.72
CA VAL A 65 22.67 -1.38 -10.50
C VAL A 65 22.17 -0.01 -10.03
N MET A 66 20.85 0.13 -9.84
CA MET A 66 20.23 1.37 -9.36
C MET A 66 20.73 1.74 -7.95
N VAL A 67 20.86 0.78 -7.05
CA VAL A 67 21.42 0.98 -5.70
C VAL A 67 22.83 1.55 -5.78
N VAL A 68 23.70 0.96 -6.62
CA VAL A 68 25.08 1.45 -6.80
C VAL A 68 25.07 2.88 -7.35
N VAL A 69 24.27 3.16 -8.37
CA VAL A 69 24.15 4.51 -8.95
C VAL A 69 23.67 5.52 -7.89
N CYS A 70 22.61 5.20 -7.15
CA CYS A 70 22.09 6.10 -6.12
C CYS A 70 23.09 6.37 -4.99
N LEU A 71 23.89 5.39 -4.59
CA LEU A 71 24.90 5.57 -3.54
C LEU A 71 26.10 6.40 -4.01
N LEU A 72 26.42 6.38 -5.32
CA LEU A 72 27.50 7.19 -5.91
C LEU A 72 27.09 8.66 -6.13
N LEU A 73 25.80 8.94 -6.30
CA LEU A 73 25.31 10.30 -6.49
C LEU A 73 25.40 11.13 -5.21
N ASP A 74 25.67 12.44 -5.34
CA ASP A 74 25.61 13.38 -4.21
C ASP A 74 24.15 13.55 -3.74
N SER A 75 23.94 13.57 -2.42
CA SER A 75 22.61 13.77 -1.82
C SER A 75 21.92 15.07 -2.23
N LYS A 76 22.70 16.11 -2.61
CA LYS A 76 22.17 17.37 -3.13
C LYS A 76 21.38 17.21 -4.43
N ILE A 77 21.68 16.17 -5.22
CA ILE A 77 20.96 15.89 -6.47
C ILE A 77 19.50 15.59 -6.18
N TYR A 78 19.20 14.81 -5.13
CA TYR A 78 17.83 14.46 -4.74
C TYR A 78 17.02 15.72 -4.33
N THR A 79 17.65 16.66 -3.63
CA THR A 79 16.98 17.91 -3.26
C THR A 79 16.78 18.83 -4.47
N THR A 80 17.70 18.85 -5.42
CA THR A 80 17.63 19.70 -6.62
C THR A 80 16.59 19.16 -7.60
N LEU A 81 16.59 17.85 -7.83
CA LEU A 81 15.68 17.21 -8.78
C LEU A 81 14.29 16.91 -8.21
N ALA A 82 14.00 17.24 -6.95
CA ALA A 82 12.74 16.90 -6.29
C ALA A 82 11.51 17.40 -7.06
N TYR A 83 11.48 18.66 -7.49
CA TYR A 83 10.34 19.17 -8.26
C TYR A 83 10.33 18.70 -9.71
N VAL A 84 11.50 18.44 -10.31
CA VAL A 84 11.61 17.91 -11.67
C VAL A 84 11.04 16.48 -11.69
N SER A 85 11.44 15.62 -10.74
CA SER A 85 10.91 14.27 -10.62
C SER A 85 9.38 14.24 -10.39
N TYR A 86 8.88 15.20 -9.60
CA TYR A 86 7.44 15.37 -9.39
C TYR A 86 6.71 15.77 -10.67
N GLY A 87 7.24 16.77 -11.41
CA GLY A 87 6.68 17.18 -12.70
C GLY A 87 6.65 16.05 -13.71
N VAL A 88 7.75 15.28 -13.82
CA VAL A 88 7.81 14.08 -14.68
C VAL A 88 6.77 13.05 -14.26
N ALA A 89 6.61 12.77 -12.96
CA ALA A 89 5.61 11.85 -12.46
C ALA A 89 4.18 12.28 -12.81
N ILE A 90 3.85 13.56 -12.66
CA ILE A 90 2.53 14.10 -13.05
C ILE A 90 2.29 13.92 -14.55
N VAL A 91 3.28 14.24 -15.39
CA VAL A 91 3.18 14.05 -16.86
C VAL A 91 2.96 12.57 -17.18
N LEU A 92 3.69 11.65 -16.54
CA LEU A 92 3.51 10.20 -16.74
C LEU A 92 2.12 9.73 -16.27
N LEU A 93 1.60 10.24 -15.15
CA LEU A 93 0.24 9.93 -14.68
C LEU A 93 -0.83 10.40 -15.66
N ILE A 94 -0.67 11.59 -16.24
CA ILE A 94 -1.58 12.10 -17.29
C ILE A 94 -1.43 11.26 -18.57
N ALA A 95 -0.21 10.97 -18.98
CA ALA A 95 0.05 10.18 -20.17
C ALA A 95 -0.55 8.76 -20.09
N VAL A 96 -0.50 8.10 -18.91
CA VAL A 96 -1.11 6.77 -18.77
C VAL A 96 -2.64 6.82 -18.79
N LEU A 97 -3.27 7.91 -18.36
CA LEU A 97 -4.72 8.11 -18.52
C LEU A 97 -5.15 8.15 -19.99
N LEU A 98 -4.29 8.75 -20.84
CA LEU A 98 -4.57 8.92 -22.28
C LEU A 98 -4.16 7.68 -23.08
N PHE A 99 -2.99 7.12 -22.83
CA PHE A 99 -2.34 6.09 -23.66
C PHE A 99 -2.14 4.76 -22.94
N GLY A 100 -2.56 4.63 -21.66
CA GLY A 100 -2.38 3.41 -20.87
C GLY A 100 -3.21 2.23 -21.38
N LYS A 101 -2.69 1.02 -21.16
CA LYS A 101 -3.43 -0.22 -21.40
C LYS A 101 -4.50 -0.40 -20.34
N ASP A 102 -5.68 -0.83 -20.78
CA ASP A 102 -6.74 -1.25 -19.85
C ASP A 102 -6.42 -2.66 -19.31
N VAL A 103 -6.09 -2.72 -18.02
CA VAL A 103 -5.86 -3.97 -17.30
C VAL A 103 -6.91 -4.09 -16.20
N ASN A 104 -7.80 -5.05 -16.34
CA ASN A 104 -8.89 -5.28 -15.39
C ASN A 104 -9.85 -4.08 -15.18
N GLY A 105 -10.01 -3.22 -16.19
CA GLY A 105 -10.86 -2.04 -16.13
C GLY A 105 -10.19 -0.79 -15.56
N ASN A 106 -8.87 -0.84 -15.37
CA ASN A 106 -8.04 0.27 -14.88
C ASN A 106 -6.98 0.65 -15.93
N LYS A 107 -6.87 1.94 -16.26
CA LYS A 107 -5.84 2.47 -17.16
C LYS A 107 -4.65 3.00 -16.35
N SER A 108 -3.86 2.10 -15.77
CA SER A 108 -2.76 2.47 -14.87
C SER A 108 -1.38 1.93 -15.31
N TRP A 109 -1.31 1.21 -16.45
CA TRP A 109 -0.10 0.54 -16.90
C TRP A 109 0.34 1.00 -18.26
N PHE A 110 1.64 1.28 -18.41
CA PHE A 110 2.32 1.28 -19.69
C PHE A 110 2.87 -0.13 -19.95
N GLY A 111 2.42 -0.75 -21.03
CA GLY A 111 2.96 -2.05 -21.47
C GLY A 111 3.99 -1.88 -22.56
N VAL A 112 5.21 -2.32 -22.32
CA VAL A 112 6.28 -2.39 -23.31
C VAL A 112 6.68 -3.86 -23.45
N GLY A 113 6.17 -4.53 -24.48
CA GLY A 113 6.37 -5.98 -24.64
C GLY A 113 5.73 -6.78 -23.50
N SER A 114 6.51 -7.66 -22.87
CA SER A 114 6.12 -8.44 -21.69
C SER A 114 6.31 -7.71 -20.36
N PHE A 115 6.82 -6.46 -20.40
CA PHE A 115 7.07 -5.65 -19.21
C PHE A 115 5.99 -4.58 -19.05
N GLY A 116 5.52 -4.40 -17.81
CA GLY A 116 4.60 -3.34 -17.44
C GLY A 116 5.28 -2.36 -16.47
N ILE A 117 5.10 -1.07 -16.71
CA ILE A 117 5.51 0.00 -15.78
C ILE A 117 4.25 0.70 -15.30
N GLN A 118 4.13 0.83 -13.97
CA GLN A 118 3.03 1.55 -13.33
C GLN A 118 3.53 2.91 -12.84
N PRO A 119 3.15 4.03 -13.49
CA PRO A 119 3.61 5.35 -13.09
C PRO A 119 3.25 5.74 -11.66
N ALA A 120 2.13 5.22 -11.12
CA ALA A 120 1.70 5.47 -9.76
C ALA A 120 2.75 5.05 -8.70
N GLU A 121 3.52 3.97 -8.97
CA GLU A 121 4.61 3.53 -8.07
C GLU A 121 5.70 4.60 -7.94
N PHE A 122 6.11 5.19 -9.07
CA PHE A 122 7.11 6.27 -9.10
C PHE A 122 6.55 7.61 -8.63
N ALA A 123 5.24 7.84 -8.79
CA ALA A 123 4.60 9.06 -8.31
C ALA A 123 4.63 9.18 -6.78
N LYS A 124 4.51 8.06 -6.03
CA LYS A 124 4.66 8.04 -4.57
C LYS A 124 6.04 8.54 -4.14
N PHE A 125 7.09 8.03 -4.79
CA PHE A 125 8.47 8.45 -4.58
C PHE A 125 8.68 9.95 -4.90
N ALA A 126 8.23 10.40 -6.07
CA ALA A 126 8.37 11.78 -6.51
C ALA A 126 7.59 12.75 -5.59
N THR A 127 6.42 12.34 -5.10
CA THR A 127 5.64 13.11 -4.11
C THR A 127 6.37 13.21 -2.78
N ALA A 128 7.02 12.12 -2.32
CA ALA A 128 7.84 12.16 -1.10
C ALA A 128 8.98 13.17 -1.21
N LEU A 129 9.70 13.20 -2.34
CA LEU A 129 10.76 14.20 -2.59
C LEU A 129 10.22 15.62 -2.65
N ALA A 130 9.14 15.86 -3.42
CA ALA A 130 8.57 17.20 -3.60
C ALA A 130 8.00 17.76 -2.30
N LEU A 131 7.29 16.95 -1.51
CA LEU A 131 6.79 17.33 -0.20
C LEU A 131 7.93 17.68 0.75
N SER A 132 8.98 16.85 0.78
CA SER A 132 10.16 17.08 1.61
C SER A 132 10.88 18.36 1.23
N LYS A 133 11.00 18.65 -0.08
CA LYS A 133 11.61 19.89 -0.59
C LYS A 133 10.77 21.09 -0.24
N PHE A 134 9.44 21.02 -0.41
CA PHE A 134 8.54 22.11 -0.06
C PHE A 134 8.63 22.43 1.43
N MET A 135 8.45 21.42 2.28
CA MET A 135 8.39 21.61 3.73
C MET A 135 9.76 21.94 4.36
N SER A 136 10.87 21.72 3.66
CA SER A 136 12.22 22.13 4.10
C SER A 136 12.56 23.60 3.80
N GLY A 137 11.64 24.35 3.19
CA GLY A 137 11.83 25.78 2.91
C GLY A 137 11.90 26.62 4.19
N MET A 138 12.76 27.68 4.20
CA MET A 138 13.10 28.46 5.39
C MET A 138 11.90 29.14 6.10
N ASN A 139 10.83 29.46 5.37
CA ASN A 139 9.67 30.17 5.93
C ASN A 139 8.38 29.32 5.87
N ILE A 140 8.50 27.99 5.76
CA ILE A 140 7.34 27.12 5.68
C ILE A 140 6.91 26.69 7.09
N ASP A 141 5.72 27.13 7.47
CA ASP A 141 5.04 26.73 8.70
C ASP A 141 3.63 26.24 8.35
N ILE A 142 3.43 24.92 8.45
CA ILE A 142 2.12 24.31 8.19
C ILE A 142 1.17 24.38 9.37
N ARG A 143 1.69 24.68 10.58
CA ARG A 143 0.91 24.75 11.80
C ARG A 143 0.09 26.05 11.86
N ASN A 144 0.73 27.18 11.52
CA ASN A 144 0.14 28.52 11.69
C ASN A 144 -0.29 29.14 10.35
N ASN A 145 0.18 28.61 9.22
CA ASN A 145 -0.12 29.17 7.89
C ASN A 145 -0.92 28.17 7.04
N THR A 146 -2.22 28.45 6.90
CA THR A 146 -3.15 27.63 6.12
C THR A 146 -2.75 27.53 4.65
N ARG A 147 -2.11 28.56 4.05
CA ARG A 147 -1.65 28.49 2.66
C ARG A 147 -0.56 27.43 2.48
N HIS A 148 0.38 27.33 3.42
CA HIS A 148 1.41 26.30 3.37
C HIS A 148 0.83 24.90 3.51
N LEU A 149 -0.16 24.76 4.40
CA LEU A 149 -0.88 23.49 4.56
C LEU A 149 -1.63 23.10 3.28
N PHE A 150 -2.36 24.04 2.66
CA PHE A 150 -3.05 23.78 1.40
C PHE A 150 -2.09 23.44 0.26
N THR A 151 -0.91 24.08 0.19
CA THR A 151 0.12 23.74 -0.79
C THR A 151 0.66 22.32 -0.57
N ALA A 152 0.94 21.93 0.69
CA ALA A 152 1.35 20.56 1.00
C ALA A 152 0.27 19.54 0.62
N LEU A 153 -0.99 19.83 0.93
CA LEU A 153 -2.14 19.00 0.54
C LEU A 153 -2.30 18.93 -0.99
N ALA A 154 -2.03 20.00 -1.73
CA ALA A 154 -2.07 20.00 -3.18
C ALA A 154 -0.95 19.13 -3.78
N ILE A 155 0.27 19.19 -3.23
CA ILE A 155 1.39 18.34 -3.66
C ILE A 155 1.03 16.85 -3.50
N ILE A 156 0.31 16.47 -2.44
CA ILE A 156 -0.15 15.10 -2.20
C ILE A 156 -1.39 14.79 -3.04
N GLY A 157 -2.33 15.71 -3.10
CA GLY A 157 -3.67 15.52 -3.67
C GLY A 157 -3.69 15.42 -5.19
N ILE A 158 -2.84 16.19 -5.89
CA ILE A 158 -2.81 16.17 -7.36
C ILE A 158 -2.49 14.77 -7.91
N PRO A 159 -1.36 14.13 -7.52
CA PRO A 159 -1.08 12.77 -8.00
C PRO A 159 -2.11 11.76 -7.49
N ALA A 160 -2.61 11.89 -6.25
CA ALA A 160 -3.65 11.01 -5.71
C ALA A 160 -4.94 11.08 -6.53
N CYS A 161 -5.41 12.29 -6.89
CA CYS A 161 -6.58 12.48 -7.76
C CYS A 161 -6.37 11.86 -9.15
N LEU A 162 -5.20 12.04 -9.76
CA LEU A 162 -4.89 11.43 -11.05
C LEU A 162 -4.93 9.90 -10.98
N VAL A 163 -4.43 9.30 -9.89
CA VAL A 163 -4.46 7.85 -9.68
C VAL A 163 -5.89 7.35 -9.43
N VAL A 164 -6.73 8.13 -8.73
CA VAL A 164 -8.18 7.83 -8.61
C VAL A 164 -8.85 7.79 -9.98
N LEU A 165 -8.55 8.77 -10.84
CA LEU A 165 -9.10 8.82 -12.21
C LEU A 165 -8.67 7.63 -13.08
N GLN A 166 -7.50 7.03 -12.79
CA GLN A 166 -7.04 5.78 -13.43
C GLN A 166 -7.82 4.55 -12.95
N GLY A 167 -8.62 4.67 -11.88
CA GLY A 167 -9.33 3.58 -11.24
C GLY A 167 -8.50 2.77 -10.24
N ASP A 168 -7.28 3.20 -9.94
CA ASP A 168 -6.37 2.53 -9.02
C ASP A 168 -6.55 3.03 -7.58
N LEU A 169 -7.57 2.49 -6.92
CA LEU A 169 -7.87 2.81 -5.52
C LEU A 169 -6.76 2.34 -4.56
N GLY A 170 -6.06 1.27 -4.92
CA GLY A 170 -4.97 0.72 -4.13
C GLY A 170 -3.84 1.71 -3.97
N SER A 171 -3.24 2.11 -5.07
CA SER A 171 -2.17 3.11 -5.06
C SER A 171 -2.64 4.44 -4.46
N THR A 172 -3.92 4.82 -4.64
CA THR A 172 -4.48 6.04 -4.04
C THR A 172 -4.44 6.00 -2.50
N LEU A 173 -4.81 4.87 -1.89
CA LEU A 173 -4.77 4.74 -0.43
C LEU A 173 -3.37 4.92 0.16
N VAL A 174 -2.34 4.60 -0.61
CA VAL A 174 -0.96 4.80 -0.17
C VAL A 174 -0.62 6.28 -0.01
N PHE A 175 -1.21 7.17 -0.81
CA PHE A 175 -1.02 8.62 -0.63
C PHE A 175 -1.57 9.14 0.71
N CYS A 176 -2.52 8.42 1.34
CA CYS A 176 -2.96 8.75 2.70
C CYS A 176 -1.83 8.63 3.73
N SER A 177 -0.76 7.90 3.45
CA SER A 177 0.42 7.81 4.33
C SER A 177 1.05 9.18 4.62
N PHE A 178 0.99 10.11 3.68
CA PHE A 178 1.53 11.46 3.86
C PHE A 178 0.81 12.27 4.93
N ILE A 179 -0.39 11.88 5.34
CA ILE A 179 -1.10 12.49 6.48
C ILE A 179 -0.30 12.29 7.78
N PHE A 180 0.36 11.13 7.96
CA PHE A 180 1.24 10.90 9.11
C PHE A 180 2.43 11.88 9.11
N VAL A 181 2.96 12.18 7.93
CA VAL A 181 4.07 13.14 7.76
C VAL A 181 3.61 14.54 8.12
N LEU A 182 2.47 15.00 7.60
CA LEU A 182 1.90 16.31 7.92
C LEU A 182 1.63 16.45 9.42
N PHE A 183 1.06 15.43 10.05
CA PHE A 183 0.82 15.41 11.49
C PHE A 183 2.13 15.51 12.29
N ARG A 184 3.16 14.76 11.92
CA ARG A 184 4.46 14.76 12.60
C ARG A 184 5.15 16.13 12.49
N GLU A 185 4.97 16.84 11.38
CA GLU A 185 5.53 18.17 11.13
C GLU A 185 4.64 19.32 11.67
N GLY A 186 3.58 19.01 12.44
CA GLY A 186 2.82 19.99 13.20
C GLY A 186 1.43 20.31 12.68
N ALA A 187 0.91 19.59 11.68
CA ALA A 187 -0.49 19.72 11.30
C ALA A 187 -1.42 19.26 12.44
N SER A 188 -2.62 19.81 12.47
CA SER A 188 -3.60 19.49 13.52
C SER A 188 -3.87 17.98 13.64
N PRO A 189 -4.03 17.44 14.86
CA PRO A 189 -4.45 16.06 15.08
C PRO A 189 -5.74 15.66 14.35
N LEU A 190 -6.55 16.64 13.99
CA LEU A 190 -7.78 16.42 13.21
C LEU A 190 -7.50 15.73 11.86
N PHE A 191 -6.33 15.93 11.27
CA PHE A 191 -5.93 15.24 10.04
C PHE A 191 -5.79 13.72 10.20
N LEU A 192 -5.58 13.21 11.41
CA LEU A 192 -5.60 11.78 11.72
C LEU A 192 -6.99 11.33 12.19
N ILE A 193 -7.62 12.13 13.03
CA ILE A 193 -8.89 11.78 13.67
C ILE A 193 -10.02 11.74 12.64
N ILE A 194 -10.14 12.74 11.76
CA ILE A 194 -11.23 12.82 10.78
C ILE A 194 -11.23 11.60 9.83
N PRO A 195 -10.13 11.23 9.14
CA PRO A 195 -10.13 10.04 8.29
C PRO A 195 -10.43 8.75 9.05
N PHE A 196 -9.95 8.61 10.28
CA PHE A 196 -10.24 7.45 11.10
C PHE A 196 -11.73 7.39 11.47
N VAL A 197 -12.30 8.47 11.94
CA VAL A 197 -13.73 8.56 12.31
C VAL A 197 -14.61 8.33 11.08
N THR A 198 -14.30 8.96 9.94
CA THR A 198 -15.07 8.77 8.70
C THR A 198 -14.99 7.33 8.21
N MET A 199 -13.84 6.66 8.36
CA MET A 199 -13.70 5.23 8.04
C MET A 199 -14.60 4.37 8.94
N VAL A 200 -14.62 4.61 10.24
CA VAL A 200 -15.48 3.89 11.20
C VAL A 200 -16.96 4.12 10.89
N ILE A 201 -17.37 5.37 10.64
CA ILE A 201 -18.75 5.70 10.26
C ILE A 201 -19.13 4.99 8.95
N SER A 202 -18.25 4.98 7.94
CA SER A 202 -18.48 4.28 6.68
C SER A 202 -18.69 2.78 6.89
N ILE A 203 -17.85 2.14 7.69
CA ILE A 203 -17.97 0.71 8.02
C ILE A 203 -19.32 0.43 8.70
N ILE A 204 -19.70 1.22 9.70
CA ILE A 204 -20.97 1.05 10.42
C ILE A 204 -22.15 1.28 9.47
N THR A 205 -22.12 2.37 8.68
CA THR A 205 -23.16 2.70 7.71
C THR A 205 -23.36 1.60 6.69
N LEU A 206 -22.27 1.11 6.12
CA LEU A 206 -22.33 0.04 5.11
C LEU A 206 -22.70 -1.30 5.72
N LYS A 207 -22.27 -1.63 6.94
CA LYS A 207 -22.54 -2.92 7.58
C LYS A 207 -24.00 -3.04 8.08
N TYR A 208 -24.47 -2.04 8.77
CA TYR A 208 -25.77 -2.09 9.47
C TYR A 208 -26.87 -1.30 8.73
N GLY A 209 -26.51 -0.55 7.70
CA GLY A 209 -27.42 0.30 6.93
C GLY A 209 -27.51 1.73 7.46
N VAL A 210 -27.89 2.64 6.54
CA VAL A 210 -27.99 4.08 6.83
C VAL A 210 -28.99 4.38 7.95
N VAL A 211 -30.16 3.72 7.93
CA VAL A 211 -31.21 3.97 8.96
C VAL A 211 -30.69 3.67 10.36
N THR A 212 -29.98 2.54 10.52
CA THR A 212 -29.37 2.17 11.82
C THR A 212 -28.36 3.23 12.26
N MET A 213 -27.52 3.71 11.34
CA MET A 213 -26.53 4.75 11.67
C MET A 213 -27.20 6.07 12.07
N LEU A 214 -28.23 6.50 11.36
CA LEU A 214 -29.00 7.70 11.70
C LEU A 214 -29.68 7.59 13.07
N VAL A 215 -30.20 6.42 13.41
CA VAL A 215 -30.80 6.19 14.75
C VAL A 215 -29.72 6.25 15.84
N VAL A 216 -28.55 5.63 15.64
CA VAL A 216 -27.43 5.68 16.58
C VAL A 216 -26.94 7.12 16.76
N ASP A 217 -26.81 7.88 15.67
CA ASP A 217 -26.39 9.28 15.69
C ASP A 217 -27.42 10.14 16.45
N ALA A 218 -28.71 9.99 16.19
CA ALA A 218 -29.78 10.70 16.89
C ALA A 218 -29.82 10.37 18.40
N LEU A 219 -29.65 9.08 18.77
CA LEU A 219 -29.58 8.65 20.16
C LEU A 219 -28.35 9.24 20.88
N SER A 220 -27.20 9.28 20.19
CA SER A 220 -25.99 9.90 20.74
C SER A 220 -26.16 11.38 20.97
N LEU A 221 -26.80 12.10 20.05
CA LEU A 221 -27.14 13.51 20.20
C LEU A 221 -28.07 13.74 21.43
N LEU A 222 -29.15 12.95 21.53
CA LEU A 222 -30.09 13.07 22.69
C LEU A 222 -29.40 12.77 24.02
N GLY A 223 -28.51 11.73 24.02
CA GLY A 223 -27.73 11.40 25.22
C GLY A 223 -26.78 12.52 25.64
N LEU A 224 -26.09 13.16 24.70
CA LEU A 224 -25.22 14.30 24.95
C LEU A 224 -26.02 15.51 25.43
N LEU A 225 -27.14 15.84 24.81
CA LEU A 225 -28.02 16.93 25.23
C LEU A 225 -28.52 16.73 26.65
N TYR A 226 -28.94 15.50 27.02
CA TYR A 226 -29.35 15.17 28.38
C TYR A 226 -28.19 15.31 29.38
N PHE A 227 -26.99 14.84 29.02
CA PHE A 227 -25.81 14.94 29.89
C PHE A 227 -25.39 16.39 30.14
N PHE A 228 -25.38 17.23 29.10
CA PHE A 228 -25.04 18.65 29.23
C PHE A 228 -26.06 19.41 30.07
N ARG A 229 -27.33 19.09 29.90
CA ARG A 229 -28.41 19.68 30.77
C ARG A 229 -28.19 19.37 32.24
N LYS A 230 -27.76 18.15 32.59
CA LYS A 230 -27.58 17.68 33.96
C LYS A 230 -26.33 18.27 34.64
N LYS A 231 -25.24 18.45 33.89
CA LYS A 231 -23.92 18.88 34.44
C LYS A 231 -23.64 20.39 34.36
N LYS A 232 -24.59 21.24 33.94
CA LYS A 232 -24.35 22.68 33.70
C LYS A 232 -23.11 22.97 32.83
N PHE A 233 -22.64 21.97 32.07
CA PHE A 233 -21.55 22.13 31.10
C PHE A 233 -22.17 22.76 29.86
N ASN A 234 -21.71 23.95 29.46
CA ASN A 234 -22.21 24.70 28.31
C ASN A 234 -21.25 24.51 27.10
N PRO A 235 -21.24 23.35 26.39
CA PRO A 235 -20.61 23.32 25.12
C PRO A 235 -21.38 24.21 24.15
N ASN A 236 -20.72 24.68 23.11
CA ASN A 236 -21.41 25.35 22.02
C ASN A 236 -22.42 24.37 21.40
N LEU A 237 -23.68 24.44 21.83
CA LEU A 237 -24.75 23.51 21.40
C LEU A 237 -24.88 23.46 19.89
N LEU A 238 -24.73 24.62 19.24
CA LEU A 238 -24.74 24.71 17.78
C LEU A 238 -23.65 23.85 17.16
N PHE A 239 -22.43 23.83 17.72
CA PHE A 239 -21.31 23.02 17.22
C PHE A 239 -21.59 21.51 17.35
N VAL A 240 -22.19 21.07 18.45
CA VAL A 240 -22.60 19.68 18.66
C VAL A 240 -23.63 19.26 17.62
N ILE A 241 -24.65 20.10 17.37
CA ILE A 241 -25.68 19.82 16.35
C ILE A 241 -25.04 19.76 14.94
N ILE A 242 -24.17 20.71 14.61
CA ILE A 242 -23.48 20.72 13.30
C ILE A 242 -22.70 19.44 13.07
N ILE A 243 -22.00 18.90 14.08
CA ILE A 243 -21.25 17.64 13.95
C ILE A 243 -22.22 16.49 13.63
N HIS A 244 -23.33 16.33 14.35
CA HIS A 244 -24.30 15.24 14.13
C HIS A 244 -24.98 15.37 12.76
N VAL A 245 -25.38 16.58 12.37
CA VAL A 245 -25.90 16.83 11.01
C VAL A 245 -24.84 16.46 9.96
N GLY A 246 -23.57 16.79 10.19
CA GLY A 246 -22.46 16.39 9.32
C GLY A 246 -22.31 14.87 9.21
N ILE A 247 -22.41 14.13 10.31
CA ILE A 247 -22.38 12.67 10.35
C ILE A 247 -23.56 12.08 9.57
N ALA A 248 -24.76 12.63 9.74
CA ALA A 248 -25.96 12.19 9.01
C ALA A 248 -25.81 12.40 7.49
N ILE A 249 -25.39 13.58 7.06
CA ILE A 249 -25.15 13.90 5.64
C ILE A 249 -24.05 13.00 5.07
N TYR A 250 -22.96 12.80 5.81
CA TYR A 250 -21.87 11.92 5.39
C TYR A 250 -22.36 10.48 5.21
N SER A 251 -23.14 9.94 6.15
CA SER A 251 -23.67 8.57 6.08
C SER A 251 -24.60 8.37 4.87
N LEU A 252 -25.43 9.37 4.55
CA LEU A 252 -26.26 9.37 3.32
C LEU A 252 -25.37 9.40 2.07
N GLY A 253 -24.34 10.24 2.07
CA GLY A 253 -23.35 10.34 0.98
C GLY A 253 -22.61 9.03 0.75
N VAL A 254 -22.11 8.38 1.80
CA VAL A 254 -21.43 7.07 1.72
C VAL A 254 -22.34 6.03 1.06
N ASN A 255 -23.61 5.95 1.46
CA ASN A 255 -24.54 5.00 0.88
C ASN A 255 -24.83 5.31 -0.60
N THR A 256 -24.99 6.58 -0.95
CA THR A 256 -25.23 7.03 -2.32
C THR A 256 -24.03 6.70 -3.23
N VAL A 257 -22.81 6.96 -2.76
CA VAL A 257 -21.59 6.61 -3.50
C VAL A 257 -21.46 5.10 -3.65
N TYR A 258 -21.71 4.35 -2.58
CA TYR A 258 -21.68 2.89 -2.61
C TYR A 258 -22.68 2.30 -3.61
N MET A 259 -23.91 2.82 -3.67
CA MET A 259 -24.96 2.30 -4.54
C MET A 259 -24.83 2.74 -6.00
N ASN A 260 -24.38 3.98 -6.28
CA ASN A 260 -24.46 4.60 -7.60
C ASN A 260 -23.10 4.78 -8.28
N VAL A 261 -22.00 4.87 -7.53
CA VAL A 261 -20.67 5.17 -8.08
C VAL A 261 -19.80 3.93 -8.14
N PHE A 262 -19.83 3.07 -7.11
CA PHE A 262 -19.02 1.87 -7.10
C PHE A 262 -19.53 0.83 -8.08
N LYS A 263 -18.58 0.26 -8.84
CA LYS A 263 -18.84 -0.87 -9.75
C LYS A 263 -19.20 -2.13 -8.94
N ASP A 264 -19.92 -3.06 -9.53
CA ASP A 264 -20.41 -4.28 -8.84
C ASP A 264 -19.28 -5.08 -8.18
N TYR A 265 -18.13 -5.20 -8.84
CA TYR A 265 -16.98 -5.90 -8.26
C TYR A 265 -16.39 -5.18 -7.04
N GLN A 266 -16.43 -3.85 -6.98
CA GLN A 266 -15.96 -3.08 -5.82
C GLN A 266 -16.92 -3.22 -4.63
N ARG A 267 -18.23 -3.24 -4.91
CA ARG A 267 -19.27 -3.50 -3.89
C ARG A 267 -19.12 -4.90 -3.31
N ALA A 268 -18.93 -5.92 -4.16
CA ALA A 268 -18.74 -7.30 -3.71
C ALA A 268 -17.54 -7.45 -2.76
N ARG A 269 -16.42 -6.77 -3.03
CA ARG A 269 -15.23 -6.74 -2.15
C ARG A 269 -15.54 -6.18 -0.76
N ILE A 270 -16.28 -5.07 -0.73
CA ILE A 270 -16.67 -4.43 0.53
C ILE A 270 -17.66 -5.32 1.29
N ASP A 271 -18.67 -5.87 0.62
CA ASP A 271 -19.68 -6.73 1.23
C ASP A 271 -19.09 -8.01 1.83
N TYR A 272 -18.06 -8.57 1.19
CA TYR A 272 -17.33 -9.70 1.74
C TYR A 272 -16.70 -9.37 3.11
N VAL A 273 -15.92 -8.30 3.20
CA VAL A 273 -15.26 -7.88 4.45
C VAL A 273 -16.28 -7.52 5.53
N LEU A 274 -17.41 -6.91 5.14
CA LEU A 274 -18.50 -6.57 6.08
C LEU A 274 -19.32 -7.78 6.53
N GLY A 275 -19.06 -8.98 5.96
CA GLY A 275 -19.81 -10.20 6.27
C GLY A 275 -21.25 -10.19 5.77
N LYS A 276 -21.56 -9.34 4.78
CA LYS A 276 -22.90 -9.25 4.16
C LYS A 276 -23.15 -10.31 3.09
N TYR A 277 -22.12 -11.03 2.71
CA TYR A 277 -22.21 -12.04 1.68
C TYR A 277 -23.17 -13.17 2.12
N LYS A 278 -24.39 -13.19 1.60
CA LYS A 278 -25.30 -14.31 1.77
C LYS A 278 -24.68 -15.51 1.04
N LYS A 279 -24.31 -16.55 1.79
CA LYS A 279 -24.05 -17.87 1.20
C LYS A 279 -25.30 -18.24 0.38
N GLU A 280 -25.22 -18.17 -0.95
CA GLU A 280 -26.22 -18.87 -1.76
C GLU A 280 -26.27 -20.29 -1.24
N LYS A 281 -27.44 -20.70 -0.74
CA LYS A 281 -27.69 -22.09 -0.36
C LYS A 281 -27.33 -22.93 -1.57
N LYS A 282 -26.23 -23.69 -1.49
CA LYS A 282 -25.90 -24.68 -2.50
C LYS A 282 -27.15 -25.50 -2.71
N LYS A 283 -27.76 -25.42 -3.90
CA LYS A 283 -28.63 -26.50 -4.37
C LYS A 283 -27.80 -27.76 -4.28
N PRO A 284 -28.35 -28.88 -3.75
CA PRO A 284 -27.63 -30.13 -3.64
C PRO A 284 -27.02 -30.43 -5.02
N ALA A 285 -25.72 -30.76 -5.02
CA ALA A 285 -25.01 -31.11 -6.23
C ALA A 285 -25.60 -32.42 -6.77
N VAL A 286 -26.51 -32.30 -7.71
CA VAL A 286 -26.78 -33.35 -8.68
C VAL A 286 -25.50 -33.38 -9.53
N GLN A 287 -24.94 -34.59 -9.67
CA GLN A 287 -23.77 -34.88 -10.51
C GLN A 287 -23.98 -34.24 -11.90
N GLU A 288 -23.38 -33.08 -12.13
CA GLU A 288 -23.29 -32.54 -13.47
C GLU A 288 -22.05 -33.14 -14.14
N VAL A 289 -22.32 -34.00 -15.09
CA VAL A 289 -21.48 -34.41 -16.20
C VAL A 289 -20.82 -33.17 -16.80
N VAL A 290 -19.53 -33.25 -17.04
CA VAL A 290 -18.65 -32.24 -17.60
C VAL A 290 -19.34 -31.46 -18.72
N PRO A 291 -19.59 -30.15 -18.57
CA PRO A 291 -20.14 -29.38 -19.69
C PRO A 291 -19.03 -29.01 -20.66
N ILE A 292 -19.27 -29.30 -21.93
CA ILE A 292 -18.54 -28.81 -23.09
C ILE A 292 -18.34 -27.30 -22.96
N VAL A 293 -17.11 -26.87 -23.06
CA VAL A 293 -16.67 -25.47 -22.93
C VAL A 293 -17.36 -24.58 -23.95
N ASP A 294 -18.39 -23.88 -23.52
CA ASP A 294 -18.93 -22.75 -24.27
C ASP A 294 -18.01 -21.53 -24.08
N LYS A 295 -17.21 -21.23 -25.12
CA LYS A 295 -16.21 -20.14 -25.13
C LYS A 295 -16.82 -18.73 -25.04
N ASN A 296 -18.14 -18.61 -25.06
CA ASN A 296 -18.86 -17.33 -25.08
C ASN A 296 -19.66 -16.99 -23.81
N ALA A 297 -19.65 -17.85 -22.80
CA ALA A 297 -20.21 -17.50 -21.50
C ALA A 297 -19.37 -16.35 -20.92
N LYS A 298 -19.95 -15.15 -20.81
CA LYS A 298 -19.39 -14.04 -20.01
C LYS A 298 -19.02 -14.60 -18.65
N LYS A 299 -17.73 -14.74 -18.38
CA LYS A 299 -17.19 -15.08 -17.06
C LYS A 299 -17.71 -14.03 -16.09
N GLU A 300 -18.85 -14.26 -15.48
CA GLU A 300 -19.27 -13.51 -14.31
C GLU A 300 -18.19 -13.71 -13.24
N ARG A 301 -17.56 -12.61 -12.87
CA ARG A 301 -16.42 -12.60 -11.95
C ARG A 301 -16.92 -12.88 -10.52
N LYS A 302 -17.03 -14.14 -10.15
CA LYS A 302 -17.09 -14.60 -8.74
C LYS A 302 -15.70 -14.56 -8.07
N PHE A 303 -14.81 -13.66 -8.51
CA PHE A 303 -13.36 -13.80 -8.31
C PHE A 303 -12.84 -13.35 -6.95
N ASP A 304 -13.44 -12.36 -6.31
CA ASP A 304 -12.78 -11.71 -5.17
C ASP A 304 -12.95 -12.49 -3.84
N ASP A 305 -14.09 -13.11 -3.65
CA ASP A 305 -14.32 -13.99 -2.49
C ASP A 305 -13.45 -15.24 -2.51
N TRP A 306 -13.21 -15.75 -3.72
CA TRP A 306 -12.41 -16.94 -3.93
C TRP A 306 -10.94 -16.71 -3.52
N ASN A 307 -10.33 -15.60 -3.96
CA ASN A 307 -8.93 -15.30 -3.69
C ASN A 307 -8.64 -15.20 -2.19
N VAL A 308 -9.44 -14.42 -1.45
CA VAL A 308 -9.28 -14.27 0.00
C VAL A 308 -9.52 -15.59 0.73
N ARG A 309 -10.55 -16.32 0.32
CA ARG A 309 -10.88 -17.61 0.95
C ARG A 309 -9.77 -18.63 0.73
N GLN A 310 -9.23 -18.72 -0.49
CA GLN A 310 -8.12 -19.63 -0.79
C GLN A 310 -6.83 -19.19 -0.06
N SER A 311 -6.58 -17.88 0.02
CA SER A 311 -5.47 -17.33 0.81
C SER A 311 -5.57 -17.73 2.28
N MET A 312 -6.74 -17.55 2.92
CA MET A 312 -6.94 -17.94 4.32
C MET A 312 -6.82 -19.46 4.53
N ILE A 313 -7.31 -20.28 3.56
CA ILE A 313 -7.14 -21.74 3.61
C ILE A 313 -5.66 -22.10 3.51
N ALA A 314 -4.91 -21.47 2.61
CA ALA A 314 -3.47 -21.68 2.45
C ALA A 314 -2.73 -21.36 3.75
N ILE A 315 -2.89 -20.15 4.29
CA ILE A 315 -2.26 -19.71 5.54
C ILE A 315 -2.64 -20.66 6.70
N GLY A 316 -3.93 -20.98 6.86
CA GLY A 316 -4.41 -21.85 7.92
C GLY A 316 -3.90 -23.30 7.81
N SER A 317 -3.65 -23.76 6.59
CA SER A 317 -3.14 -25.12 6.33
C SER A 317 -1.66 -25.31 6.68
N GLY A 318 -0.89 -24.20 6.80
CA GLY A 318 0.52 -24.24 7.18
C GLY A 318 0.75 -24.56 8.65
N GLY A 319 -0.22 -24.30 9.54
CA GLY A 319 -0.06 -24.56 10.98
C GLY A 319 1.12 -23.79 11.60
N LEU A 320 1.78 -24.39 12.61
CA LEU A 320 2.89 -23.75 13.32
C LEU A 320 4.21 -23.77 12.55
N LEU A 321 4.54 -24.89 11.91
CA LEU A 321 5.86 -25.13 11.28
C LEU A 321 5.84 -25.00 9.76
N GLY A 322 4.67 -24.82 9.15
CA GLY A 322 4.52 -24.86 7.71
C GLY A 322 4.53 -26.28 7.13
N LYS A 323 4.26 -26.40 5.84
CA LYS A 323 4.35 -27.65 5.09
C LYS A 323 5.76 -27.92 4.58
N GLY A 324 6.66 -26.96 4.72
CA GLY A 324 8.00 -26.96 4.15
C GLY A 324 8.06 -26.36 2.76
N PHE A 325 9.25 -25.88 2.41
CA PHE A 325 9.52 -25.23 1.14
C PHE A 325 9.14 -26.13 -0.05
N LEU A 326 8.41 -25.60 -1.02
CA LEU A 326 7.87 -26.28 -2.21
C LEU A 326 6.81 -27.38 -1.93
N ASN A 327 6.36 -27.52 -0.71
CA ASN A 327 5.35 -28.50 -0.32
C ASN A 327 3.95 -27.91 -0.10
N GLY A 328 3.77 -26.62 -0.40
CA GLY A 328 2.48 -25.95 -0.32
C GLY A 328 1.47 -26.54 -1.31
N THR A 329 0.38 -27.11 -0.85
CA THR A 329 -0.62 -27.75 -1.73
C THR A 329 -1.51 -26.71 -2.42
N GLN A 330 -1.88 -25.64 -1.76
CA GLN A 330 -2.70 -24.57 -2.35
C GLN A 330 -1.90 -23.73 -3.34
N THR A 331 -0.67 -23.37 -2.96
CA THR A 331 0.21 -22.52 -3.75
C THR A 331 0.84 -23.28 -4.92
N ARG A 332 1.31 -24.53 -4.72
CA ARG A 332 1.89 -25.35 -5.77
C ARG A 332 0.91 -25.65 -6.92
N PHE A 333 -0.37 -25.85 -6.62
CA PHE A 333 -1.38 -26.09 -7.63
C PHE A 333 -2.08 -24.83 -8.14
N SER A 334 -1.59 -23.66 -7.76
CA SER A 334 -2.11 -22.35 -8.18
C SER A 334 -3.61 -22.16 -7.88
N PHE A 335 -4.07 -22.67 -6.72
CA PHE A 335 -5.44 -22.44 -6.27
C PHE A 335 -5.69 -21.02 -5.80
N VAL A 336 -4.65 -20.30 -5.39
CA VAL A 336 -4.71 -18.88 -5.04
C VAL A 336 -4.33 -18.04 -6.27
N PRO A 337 -5.27 -17.35 -6.91
CA PRO A 337 -4.93 -16.41 -7.98
C PRO A 337 -4.03 -15.29 -7.44
N GLU A 338 -3.14 -14.77 -8.29
CA GLU A 338 -2.19 -13.69 -7.95
C GLU A 338 -1.29 -14.01 -6.74
N GLN A 339 -0.98 -15.30 -6.52
CA GLN A 339 -0.14 -15.75 -5.40
C GLN A 339 1.31 -15.27 -5.46
N THR A 340 1.79 -14.84 -6.63
CA THR A 340 3.14 -14.29 -6.80
C THR A 340 3.19 -12.78 -6.53
N THR A 341 2.07 -12.07 -6.66
CA THR A 341 1.95 -10.63 -6.56
C THR A 341 1.27 -10.21 -5.26
N ASP A 342 -0.04 -10.05 -5.27
CA ASP A 342 -0.80 -9.46 -4.18
C ASP A 342 -1.00 -10.40 -2.99
N PHE A 343 -1.03 -11.70 -3.24
CA PHE A 343 -1.27 -12.73 -2.24
C PHE A 343 -0.02 -13.55 -1.85
N ILE A 344 1.18 -13.02 -2.09
CA ILE A 344 2.44 -13.75 -1.79
C ILE A 344 2.54 -14.19 -0.32
N PHE A 345 1.96 -13.43 0.60
CA PHE A 345 1.95 -13.75 2.03
C PHE A 345 1.25 -15.09 2.32
N CYS A 346 0.30 -15.53 1.47
CA CYS A 346 -0.31 -16.84 1.64
C CYS A 346 0.64 -18.00 1.35
N THR A 347 1.57 -17.83 0.39
CA THR A 347 2.62 -18.80 0.10
C THR A 347 3.54 -18.97 1.30
N ILE A 348 3.95 -17.85 1.89
CA ILE A 348 4.77 -17.85 3.11
C ILE A 348 4.02 -18.55 4.27
N GLY A 349 2.72 -18.23 4.43
CA GLY A 349 1.91 -18.83 5.48
C GLY A 349 1.69 -20.32 5.30
N GLU A 350 1.59 -20.82 4.07
CA GLU A 350 1.43 -22.24 3.80
C GLU A 350 2.73 -23.03 3.96
N GLU A 351 3.84 -22.51 3.43
CA GLU A 351 5.12 -23.22 3.40
C GLU A 351 5.92 -23.11 4.69
N GLU A 352 5.99 -21.89 5.27
CA GLU A 352 6.80 -21.59 6.47
C GLU A 352 5.95 -21.53 7.76
N GLY A 353 4.63 -21.55 7.64
CA GLY A 353 3.69 -21.56 8.75
C GLY A 353 3.71 -20.30 9.61
N PHE A 354 3.31 -20.46 10.88
CA PHE A 354 3.22 -19.36 11.84
C PHE A 354 4.59 -18.71 12.11
N TRP A 355 5.65 -19.49 12.24
CA TRP A 355 6.99 -18.94 12.52
C TRP A 355 7.54 -18.13 11.35
N GLY A 356 7.35 -18.59 10.10
CA GLY A 356 7.77 -17.83 8.93
C GLY A 356 7.00 -16.53 8.76
N THR A 357 5.68 -16.55 8.92
CA THR A 357 4.87 -15.33 8.88
C THR A 357 5.24 -14.36 9.99
N THR A 358 5.47 -14.85 11.23
CA THR A 358 5.91 -14.03 12.35
C THR A 358 7.27 -13.40 12.10
N LEU A 359 8.22 -14.13 11.53
CA LEU A 359 9.54 -13.60 11.16
C LEU A 359 9.40 -12.42 10.19
N ILE A 360 8.57 -12.56 9.16
CA ILE A 360 8.31 -11.49 8.19
C ILE A 360 7.69 -10.27 8.86
N LEU A 361 6.69 -10.46 9.73
CA LEU A 361 6.09 -9.36 10.49
C LEU A 361 7.15 -8.62 11.35
N VAL A 362 7.99 -9.36 12.05
CA VAL A 362 9.06 -8.79 12.87
C VAL A 362 10.06 -8.02 12.01
N LEU A 363 10.47 -8.56 10.85
CA LEU A 363 11.39 -7.86 9.95
C LEU A 363 10.80 -6.54 9.44
N TYR A 364 9.49 -6.48 9.09
CA TYR A 364 8.85 -5.21 8.71
C TYR A 364 8.75 -4.23 9.88
N ILE A 365 8.41 -4.69 11.06
CA ILE A 365 8.38 -3.84 12.26
C ILE A 365 9.78 -3.27 12.55
N LEU A 366 10.83 -4.08 12.44
CA LEU A 366 12.20 -3.62 12.60
C LEU A 366 12.63 -2.64 11.51
N LEU A 367 12.22 -2.87 10.25
CA LEU A 367 12.47 -1.95 9.14
C LEU A 367 11.84 -0.58 9.41
N LEU A 368 10.56 -0.56 9.76
CA LEU A 368 9.82 0.67 10.05
C LEU A 368 10.38 1.40 11.27
N TYR A 369 10.68 0.66 12.34
CA TYR A 369 11.30 1.22 13.54
C TYR A 369 12.65 1.88 13.21
N ARG A 370 13.51 1.19 12.45
CA ARG A 370 14.80 1.77 12.03
C ARG A 370 14.61 2.98 11.14
N LEU A 371 13.71 2.95 10.17
CA LEU A 371 13.42 4.09 9.30
C LEU A 371 12.99 5.32 10.09
N ILE A 372 12.07 5.16 11.04
CA ILE A 372 11.61 6.26 11.90
C ILE A 372 12.76 6.79 12.74
N ASN A 373 13.54 5.90 13.38
CA ASN A 373 14.68 6.28 14.20
C ASN A 373 15.78 6.98 13.37
N THR A 374 15.99 6.53 12.14
CA THR A 374 16.93 7.19 11.21
C THR A 374 16.41 8.55 10.77
N ALA A 375 15.09 8.69 10.51
CA ALA A 375 14.46 9.98 10.21
C ALA A 375 14.57 10.96 11.38
N ASP A 376 14.34 10.52 12.61
CA ASP A 376 14.47 11.35 13.83
C ASP A 376 15.89 11.89 14.05
N LYS A 377 16.91 11.16 13.62
CA LYS A 377 18.32 11.55 13.75
C LYS A 377 18.79 12.53 12.66
N GLN A 378 17.97 12.78 11.64
CA GLN A 378 18.36 13.66 10.54
C GLN A 378 18.45 15.11 10.99
N ARG A 379 19.55 15.78 10.62
CA ARG A 379 19.74 17.23 10.84
C ARG A 379 19.03 18.09 9.81
N SER A 380 18.92 17.58 8.57
CA SER A 380 18.21 18.24 7.48
C SER A 380 16.70 17.95 7.61
N THR A 381 15.90 19.01 7.58
CA THR A 381 14.42 18.91 7.54
C THR A 381 13.96 18.12 6.31
N PHE A 382 14.64 18.31 5.15
CA PHE A 382 14.37 17.55 3.94
C PHE A 382 14.51 16.04 4.17
N SER A 383 15.67 15.61 4.70
CA SER A 383 15.96 14.19 4.92
C SER A 383 15.02 13.57 5.97
N ARG A 384 14.67 14.34 7.00
CA ARG A 384 13.73 13.91 8.05
C ARG A 384 12.33 13.65 7.47
N ILE A 385 11.78 14.60 6.73
CA ILE A 385 10.45 14.50 6.13
C ILE A 385 10.42 13.37 5.09
N TYR A 386 11.49 13.25 4.30
CA TYR A 386 11.62 12.15 3.35
C TYR A 386 11.62 10.79 4.05
N GLY A 387 12.37 10.64 5.14
CA GLY A 387 12.39 9.40 5.93
C GLY A 387 11.03 9.00 6.49
N TYR A 388 10.26 9.96 7.03
CA TYR A 388 8.89 9.68 7.46
C TYR A 388 7.97 9.34 6.30
N SER A 389 8.16 9.95 5.13
CA SER A 389 7.39 9.62 3.92
C SER A 389 7.65 8.18 3.47
N VAL A 390 8.91 7.75 3.45
CA VAL A 390 9.30 6.37 3.14
C VAL A 390 8.68 5.39 4.14
N ALA A 391 8.83 5.66 5.45
CA ALA A 391 8.24 4.82 6.49
C ALA A 391 6.71 4.72 6.36
N GLY A 392 6.02 5.83 6.10
CA GLY A 392 4.58 5.87 5.91
C GLY A 392 4.12 5.07 4.69
N ILE A 393 4.78 5.22 3.54
CA ILE A 393 4.47 4.48 2.31
C ILE A 393 4.63 2.97 2.55
N LEU A 394 5.77 2.53 3.10
CA LEU A 394 6.02 1.12 3.37
C LEU A 394 5.05 0.55 4.41
N PHE A 395 4.71 1.32 5.45
CA PHE A 395 3.74 0.94 6.46
C PHE A 395 2.35 0.66 5.86
N ILE A 396 1.83 1.57 5.03
CA ILE A 396 0.51 1.38 4.42
C ILE A 396 0.51 0.18 3.47
N HIS A 397 1.54 0.00 2.65
CA HIS A 397 1.66 -1.19 1.80
C HIS A 397 1.65 -2.48 2.60
N PHE A 398 2.47 -2.55 3.65
CA PHE A 398 2.57 -3.69 4.56
C PHE A 398 1.21 -4.00 5.24
N MET A 399 0.58 -3.00 5.84
CA MET A 399 -0.68 -3.15 6.56
C MET A 399 -1.83 -3.61 5.64
N ILE A 400 -1.93 -3.00 4.45
CA ILE A 400 -3.02 -3.34 3.52
C ILE A 400 -2.78 -4.71 2.90
N ASN A 401 -1.55 -5.04 2.47
CA ASN A 401 -1.27 -6.33 1.85
C ASN A 401 -1.58 -7.50 2.81
N ILE A 402 -1.06 -7.45 4.03
CA ILE A 402 -1.35 -8.49 5.02
C ILE A 402 -2.83 -8.49 5.39
N GLY A 403 -3.42 -7.32 5.63
CA GLY A 403 -4.84 -7.20 5.96
C GLY A 403 -5.77 -7.81 4.92
N MET A 404 -5.46 -7.68 3.62
CA MET A 404 -6.27 -8.29 2.55
C MET A 404 -6.05 -9.80 2.44
N THR A 405 -4.82 -10.30 2.67
CA THR A 405 -4.56 -11.76 2.61
C THR A 405 -5.23 -12.53 3.74
N ILE A 406 -5.41 -11.90 4.92
CA ILE A 406 -6.14 -12.47 6.06
C ILE A 406 -7.62 -12.07 6.13
N GLY A 407 -8.12 -11.32 5.13
CA GLY A 407 -9.54 -10.97 5.00
C GLY A 407 -10.05 -9.85 5.91
N ILE A 408 -9.17 -9.06 6.54
CA ILE A 408 -9.55 -7.91 7.38
C ILE A 408 -9.82 -6.67 6.53
N VAL A 409 -9.10 -6.52 5.40
CA VAL A 409 -9.21 -5.41 4.47
C VAL A 409 -9.71 -5.93 3.12
N PRO A 410 -10.55 -5.18 2.37
CA PRO A 410 -10.95 -5.57 1.03
C PRO A 410 -9.74 -5.80 0.11
N VAL A 411 -9.87 -6.70 -0.87
CA VAL A 411 -8.83 -6.91 -1.88
C VAL A 411 -8.70 -5.65 -2.74
N ILE A 412 -7.56 -5.00 -2.65
CA ILE A 412 -7.30 -3.73 -3.33
C ILE A 412 -6.21 -3.88 -4.40
N GLY A 413 -5.40 -4.95 -4.31
CA GLY A 413 -4.32 -5.21 -5.27
C GLY A 413 -3.09 -4.34 -4.99
N ILE A 414 -2.50 -4.48 -3.82
CA ILE A 414 -1.28 -3.77 -3.42
C ILE A 414 -0.17 -4.78 -3.10
N PRO A 415 1.01 -4.67 -3.72
CA PRO A 415 2.11 -5.59 -3.47
C PRO A 415 2.73 -5.39 -2.08
N LEU A 416 3.25 -6.49 -1.51
CA LEU A 416 4.06 -6.46 -0.29
C LEU A 416 5.49 -5.97 -0.63
N PRO A 417 5.97 -4.85 -0.08
CA PRO A 417 7.25 -4.27 -0.46
C PRO A 417 8.41 -5.26 -0.34
N PHE A 418 9.29 -5.31 -1.34
CA PHE A 418 10.49 -6.17 -1.44
C PHE A 418 10.23 -7.67 -1.57
N ILE A 419 9.03 -8.17 -1.25
CA ILE A 419 8.68 -9.60 -1.26
C ILE A 419 7.85 -9.97 -2.49
N SER A 420 6.79 -9.20 -2.79
CA SER A 420 5.91 -9.47 -3.94
C SER A 420 6.63 -9.34 -5.27
N TYR A 421 6.22 -10.16 -6.24
CA TYR A 421 6.59 -9.98 -7.63
C TYR A 421 6.02 -8.67 -8.18
N GLY A 422 6.90 -7.88 -8.80
CA GLY A 422 6.51 -6.64 -9.46
C GLY A 422 7.71 -5.76 -9.76
N GLY A 423 8.11 -5.67 -11.04
CA GLY A 423 9.31 -4.94 -11.42
C GLY A 423 9.27 -3.45 -11.07
N SER A 424 8.20 -2.74 -11.46
CA SER A 424 8.06 -1.32 -11.18
C SER A 424 7.91 -1.01 -9.68
N SER A 425 7.19 -1.84 -8.93
CA SER A 425 7.03 -1.68 -7.48
C SER A 425 8.35 -1.96 -6.74
N LEU A 426 9.07 -3.03 -7.12
CA LEU A 426 10.38 -3.34 -6.52
C LEU A 426 11.37 -2.19 -6.74
N LEU A 427 11.46 -1.66 -7.98
CA LEU A 427 12.29 -0.51 -8.29
C LEU A 427 11.91 0.71 -7.46
N ALA A 428 10.62 1.04 -7.37
CA ALA A 428 10.15 2.20 -6.64
C ALA A 428 10.44 2.09 -5.12
N PHE A 429 10.19 0.92 -4.51
CA PHE A 429 10.49 0.71 -3.10
C PHE A 429 11.99 0.70 -2.80
N THR A 430 12.79 0.10 -3.70
CA THR A 430 14.24 0.12 -3.57
C THR A 430 14.77 1.56 -3.69
N LEU A 431 14.26 2.34 -4.64
CA LEU A 431 14.63 3.75 -4.81
C LEU A 431 14.26 4.58 -3.56
N LEU A 432 13.05 4.40 -3.03
CA LEU A 432 12.60 5.04 -1.79
C LEU A 432 13.58 4.77 -0.64
N LEU A 433 13.93 3.52 -0.43
CA LEU A 433 14.77 3.11 0.69
C LEU A 433 16.21 3.55 0.53
N ILE A 434 16.82 3.35 -0.66
CA ILE A 434 18.24 3.60 -0.87
C ILE A 434 18.57 5.11 -0.83
N ILE A 435 17.66 5.97 -1.28
CA ILE A 435 17.84 7.42 -1.14
C ILE A 435 17.83 7.80 0.35
N MET A 436 16.96 7.19 1.19
CA MET A 436 17.00 7.44 2.63
C MET A 436 18.32 6.99 3.25
N VAL A 437 18.85 5.83 2.87
CA VAL A 437 20.16 5.34 3.30
C VAL A 437 21.27 6.31 2.88
N LYS A 438 21.22 6.84 1.65
CA LYS A 438 22.19 7.83 1.17
C LYS A 438 22.08 9.15 1.92
N LEU A 439 20.88 9.64 2.16
CA LEU A 439 20.65 10.88 2.93
C LEU A 439 21.13 10.72 4.39
N ASP A 440 21.02 9.53 4.98
CA ASP A 440 21.53 9.25 6.31
C ASP A 440 23.06 9.22 6.35
N ALA A 441 23.69 8.61 5.37
CA ALA A 441 25.15 8.60 5.25
C ALA A 441 25.73 10.03 5.18
N ASP A 442 25.06 10.91 4.44
CA ASP A 442 25.51 12.30 4.26
C ASP A 442 25.00 13.26 5.35
N ARG A 443 24.31 12.78 6.40
CA ARG A 443 23.69 13.63 7.45
C ARG A 443 24.66 14.54 8.19
N LEU A 444 25.95 14.17 8.28
CA LEU A 444 27.00 14.93 8.94
C LEU A 444 27.66 15.92 7.98
N HIS A 445 27.55 15.74 6.67
CA HIS A 445 28.17 16.60 5.65
C HIS A 445 27.33 17.84 5.31
N VAL A 446 26.08 17.89 5.68
CA VAL A 446 25.10 18.98 5.35
C VAL A 446 25.37 20.28 6.12
N LEU A 447 26.37 20.33 6.99
CA LEU A 447 26.73 21.51 7.81
C LEU A 447 27.80 22.42 7.20
N ARG A 448 28.05 22.36 5.85
CA ARG A 448 28.96 23.29 5.17
C ARG A 448 28.26 23.96 4.00
#